data_90f647ef1c6243267474b863a2fbc7a7
#
_entry.id   90f647ef1c6243267474b863a2fbc7a7
#
_cell.length_a   1.000
_cell.length_b   1.000
_cell.length_c   1.000
_cell.angle_alpha   90.00
_cell.angle_beta   90.00
_cell.angle_gamma   90.00
#
_symmetry.space_group_name_H-M   'P 1'
#
loop_
_entity.id
_entity.type
_entity.pdbx_description
1 polymer ?
#
loop_
_entity_poly.entity_id
_entity_poly.type
_entity_poly.pdbx_seq_one_letter_code
_entity_poly.pdbx_strand_id
1 'polypeptide(L)'
;MSSILTPGTRYNVGMDGSEQAPSEQAHSEQAHYEHPYPSPELAAAHPFVEYAVERLPESEMLERARAFRVEAERRRSVRLFSPDPVPRELLEEAVLAASSAPSGAHKQPWTFVATRDPGVKAAIRAAAEEEERVNYLENRMNAEWQEALAPLGTDHHKEFLEVAPWIVVLFEQRYEMRPDGTTRKNYYVKESTGIAAGLFITALHRMGLATLTHTPSPMAFLRTLLGRPDNERPFVMFPVGYPLDGVRVPDLVRKSLDQVFVEVDRPS
;
A
#
# COMPACT_ATOMS: atom_id res chain seq x y z
N MET A 1 15.04 9.64 -48.33
CA MET A 1 16.36 10.25 -48.08
C MET A 1 16.38 10.62 -46.61
N SER A 2 17.20 10.18 -45.77
CA SER A 2 18.31 9.29 -45.65
C SER A 2 18.51 9.00 -44.17
N SER A 3 18.64 7.77 -43.85
CA SER A 3 19.01 7.21 -42.53
C SER A 3 20.39 7.70 -42.06
N ILE A 4 20.57 7.87 -40.74
CA ILE A 4 21.89 7.67 -40.12
C ILE A 4 21.71 6.85 -38.84
N LEU A 5 22.11 5.61 -38.93
CA LEU A 5 22.47 4.73 -37.83
C LEU A 5 23.92 4.98 -37.46
N THR A 6 24.26 5.10 -36.20
CA THR A 6 25.63 5.08 -35.70
C THR A 6 25.87 3.81 -34.84
N PRO A 7 27.03 3.17 -34.94
CA PRO A 7 27.26 1.78 -34.55
C PRO A 7 27.75 1.62 -33.11
N GLY A 8 27.41 0.45 -32.57
CA GLY A 8 27.77 0.00 -31.23
C GLY A 8 29.26 -0.21 -30.99
N THR A 9 29.68 0.11 -29.79
CA THR A 9 31.00 -0.24 -29.26
C THR A 9 30.92 -1.67 -28.70
N ARG A 10 31.61 -2.59 -29.38
CA ARG A 10 31.86 -3.96 -28.87
C ARG A 10 33.01 -3.89 -27.88
N TYR A 11 32.75 -4.27 -26.63
CA TYR A 11 33.84 -4.63 -25.72
C TYR A 11 34.23 -6.09 -25.95
N ASN A 12 35.45 -6.24 -26.43
CA ASN A 12 36.13 -7.53 -26.55
C ASN A 12 36.69 -7.87 -25.15
N VAL A 13 36.13 -8.90 -24.50
CA VAL A 13 36.73 -9.47 -23.29
C VAL A 13 37.51 -10.72 -23.71
N GLY A 14 38.85 -10.61 -23.66
CA GLY A 14 39.75 -11.71 -23.86
C GLY A 14 39.52 -12.79 -22.80
N MET A 15 39.40 -14.02 -23.27
CA MET A 15 39.50 -15.22 -22.44
C MET A 15 40.99 -15.48 -22.20
N ASP A 16 41.37 -15.48 -20.92
CA ASP A 16 42.44 -16.38 -20.44
C ASP A 16 42.42 -16.44 -18.91
N GLY A 17 42.67 -17.62 -18.34
CA GLY A 17 42.93 -17.80 -16.93
C GLY A 17 41.89 -18.61 -16.15
N SER A 18 42.06 -19.91 -16.13
CA SER A 18 41.46 -20.87 -15.23
C SER A 18 41.56 -20.42 -13.75
N GLU A 19 40.52 -19.81 -13.21
CA GLU A 19 40.27 -19.74 -11.79
C GLU A 19 39.21 -20.78 -11.43
N GLN A 20 39.67 -21.81 -10.69
CA GLN A 20 38.77 -22.77 -10.07
C GLN A 20 37.80 -22.05 -9.17
N ALA A 21 36.52 -22.22 -9.44
CA ALA A 21 35.44 -21.78 -8.55
C ALA A 21 35.68 -22.31 -7.12
N PRO A 22 35.57 -21.49 -6.09
CA PRO A 22 35.58 -21.97 -4.71
C PRO A 22 34.41 -22.93 -4.53
N SER A 23 34.70 -24.14 -4.06
CA SER A 23 33.72 -25.17 -3.76
C SER A 23 32.61 -24.60 -2.85
N GLU A 24 31.37 -24.69 -3.32
CA GLU A 24 30.14 -24.49 -2.54
C GLU A 24 30.10 -25.54 -1.41
N GLN A 25 30.69 -25.25 -0.30
CA GLN A 25 30.41 -25.88 0.99
C GLN A 25 30.74 -24.92 2.13
N ALA A 26 30.11 -23.75 2.12
CA ALA A 26 29.89 -23.02 3.34
C ALA A 26 28.67 -23.66 4.03
N HIS A 27 28.88 -24.68 4.84
CA HIS A 27 27.90 -25.07 5.84
C HIS A 27 27.62 -23.81 6.67
N SER A 28 26.43 -23.23 6.54
CA SER A 28 26.01 -22.20 7.46
C SER A 28 26.05 -22.82 8.86
N GLU A 29 26.96 -22.35 9.71
CA GLU A 29 26.86 -22.62 11.14
C GLU A 29 25.42 -22.28 11.53
N GLN A 30 24.66 -23.28 12.00
CA GLN A 30 23.29 -23.03 12.44
C GLN A 30 23.36 -22.04 13.59
N ALA A 31 22.71 -20.89 13.44
CA ALA A 31 22.66 -19.91 14.51
C ALA A 31 22.13 -20.59 15.78
N HIS A 32 22.93 -20.54 16.87
CA HIS A 32 22.53 -21.12 18.13
C HIS A 32 21.65 -20.15 18.89
N TYR A 33 20.39 -20.54 19.10
CA TYR A 33 19.43 -19.78 19.90
C TYR A 33 19.40 -20.39 21.31
N GLU A 34 19.70 -19.60 22.34
CA GLU A 34 19.61 -20.02 23.75
C GLU A 34 18.21 -20.38 24.18
N HIS A 35 17.23 -19.72 23.58
CA HIS A 35 15.79 -19.93 23.84
C HIS A 35 15.10 -20.49 22.60
N PRO A 36 14.76 -21.80 22.59
CA PRO A 36 14.09 -22.40 21.44
C PRO A 36 12.70 -21.78 21.23
N TYR A 37 12.31 -21.59 19.97
CA TYR A 37 10.98 -21.12 19.60
C TYR A 37 10.37 -22.03 18.51
N PRO A 38 9.18 -22.62 18.75
CA PRO A 38 8.45 -22.56 20.03
C PRO A 38 9.15 -23.35 21.15
N SER A 39 8.90 -22.96 22.43
CA SER A 39 9.28 -23.82 23.52
C SER A 39 8.43 -25.10 23.53
N PRO A 40 8.89 -26.22 24.16
CA PRO A 40 8.08 -27.44 24.25
C PRO A 40 6.69 -27.21 24.84
N GLU A 41 6.59 -26.39 25.88
CA GLU A 41 5.32 -26.06 26.54
C GLU A 41 4.40 -25.25 25.60
N LEU A 42 4.98 -24.29 24.85
CA LEU A 42 4.23 -23.47 23.90
C LEU A 42 3.71 -24.32 22.74
N ALA A 43 4.55 -25.21 22.20
CA ALA A 43 4.17 -26.13 21.13
C ALA A 43 3.08 -27.13 21.56
N ALA A 44 3.07 -27.53 22.84
CA ALA A 44 2.03 -28.39 23.38
C ALA A 44 0.70 -27.65 23.59
N ALA A 45 0.76 -26.34 23.88
CA ALA A 45 -0.43 -25.53 24.15
C ALA A 45 -1.09 -24.93 22.89
N HIS A 46 -0.33 -24.76 21.81
CA HIS A 46 -0.78 -24.07 20.60
C HIS A 46 -0.23 -24.75 19.34
N PRO A 47 -1.00 -24.74 18.22
CA PRO A 47 -0.54 -25.30 16.95
C PRO A 47 0.57 -24.42 16.33
N PHE A 48 1.62 -25.07 15.86
CA PHE A 48 2.66 -24.46 15.04
C PHE A 48 2.79 -25.22 13.71
N VAL A 49 3.17 -24.52 12.68
CA VAL A 49 3.44 -25.09 11.35
C VAL A 49 4.86 -24.74 10.92
N GLU A 50 5.47 -25.62 10.15
CA GLU A 50 6.77 -25.35 9.56
C GLU A 50 6.67 -24.16 8.59
N TYR A 51 7.59 -23.19 8.72
CA TYR A 51 7.73 -22.09 7.79
C TYR A 51 8.85 -22.41 6.80
N ALA A 52 8.48 -22.96 5.65
CA ALA A 52 9.40 -23.32 4.58
C ALA A 52 9.37 -22.25 3.49
N VAL A 53 10.48 -21.54 3.33
CA VAL A 53 10.74 -20.63 2.22
C VAL A 53 11.97 -21.10 1.47
N GLU A 54 11.84 -21.29 0.16
CA GLU A 54 12.98 -21.64 -0.68
C GLU A 54 14.01 -20.52 -0.66
N ARG A 55 15.26 -20.87 -0.35
CA ARG A 55 16.37 -19.93 -0.43
C ARG A 55 16.80 -19.80 -1.89
N LEU A 56 16.50 -18.66 -2.47
CA LEU A 56 16.86 -18.34 -3.85
C LEU A 56 18.36 -17.97 -3.95
N PRO A 57 19.00 -18.18 -5.13
CA PRO A 57 20.30 -17.62 -5.42
C PRO A 57 20.30 -16.09 -5.32
N GLU A 58 21.39 -15.50 -4.83
CA GLU A 58 21.48 -14.04 -4.62
C GLU A 58 21.20 -13.22 -5.89
N SER A 59 21.67 -13.70 -7.04
CA SER A 59 21.41 -13.06 -8.34
C SER A 59 19.91 -12.98 -8.65
N GLU A 60 19.17 -14.06 -8.40
CA GLU A 60 17.73 -14.11 -8.59
C GLU A 60 17.00 -13.23 -7.57
N MET A 61 17.42 -13.24 -6.30
CA MET A 61 16.87 -12.33 -5.28
C MET A 61 17.02 -10.88 -5.70
N LEU A 62 18.20 -10.50 -6.21
CA LEU A 62 18.47 -9.13 -6.67
C LEU A 62 17.64 -8.75 -7.90
N GLU A 63 17.47 -9.68 -8.85
CA GLU A 63 16.64 -9.48 -10.02
C GLU A 63 15.17 -9.24 -9.64
N ARG A 64 14.60 -10.11 -8.78
CA ARG A 64 13.21 -9.97 -8.28
C ARG A 64 13.03 -8.66 -7.52
N ALA A 65 13.97 -8.29 -6.66
CA ALA A 65 13.92 -7.03 -5.91
C ALA A 65 13.93 -5.81 -6.83
N ARG A 66 14.79 -5.80 -7.86
CA ARG A 66 14.85 -4.71 -8.85
C ARG A 66 13.58 -4.63 -9.68
N ALA A 67 13.05 -5.76 -10.15
CA ALA A 67 11.82 -5.82 -10.91
C ALA A 67 10.64 -5.26 -10.10
N PHE A 68 10.49 -5.66 -8.84
CA PHE A 68 9.46 -5.14 -7.95
C PHE A 68 9.63 -3.64 -7.68
N ARG A 69 10.85 -3.15 -7.46
CA ARG A 69 11.12 -1.73 -7.27
C ARG A 69 10.70 -0.92 -8.50
N VAL A 70 11.08 -1.34 -9.70
CA VAL A 70 10.71 -0.67 -10.96
C VAL A 70 9.19 -0.64 -11.15
N GLU A 71 8.50 -1.73 -10.85
CA GLU A 71 7.03 -1.78 -10.86
C GLU A 71 6.43 -0.78 -9.86
N ALA A 72 6.89 -0.79 -8.62
CA ALA A 72 6.39 0.07 -7.55
C ALA A 72 6.65 1.57 -7.82
N GLU A 73 7.75 1.92 -8.49
CA GLU A 73 8.08 3.29 -8.88
C GLU A 73 7.09 3.88 -9.90
N ARG A 74 6.45 3.06 -10.71
CA ARG A 74 5.43 3.48 -11.68
C ARG A 74 4.10 3.84 -11.01
N ARG A 75 3.85 3.39 -9.80
CA ARG A 75 2.62 3.69 -9.09
C ARG A 75 2.52 5.21 -8.79
N ARG A 76 1.41 5.80 -9.17
CA ARG A 76 1.10 7.22 -8.93
C ARG A 76 -0.31 7.37 -8.32
N SER A 77 -0.55 8.49 -7.65
CA SER A 77 -1.90 8.89 -7.23
C SER A 77 -2.64 9.48 -8.42
N VAL A 78 -3.72 8.82 -8.85
CA VAL A 78 -4.52 9.19 -10.02
C VAL A 78 -5.83 9.81 -9.56
N ARG A 79 -6.24 10.91 -10.21
CA ARG A 79 -7.47 11.66 -9.89
C ARG A 79 -8.44 11.74 -11.06
N LEU A 80 -8.09 11.16 -12.23
CA LEU A 80 -8.98 11.06 -13.37
C LEU A 80 -9.11 9.59 -13.77
N PHE A 81 -10.33 9.07 -13.69
CA PHE A 81 -10.65 7.68 -13.91
C PHE A 81 -11.52 7.51 -15.15
N SER A 82 -11.38 6.36 -15.82
CA SER A 82 -12.39 5.88 -16.75
C SER A 82 -13.64 5.43 -15.98
N PRO A 83 -14.85 5.64 -16.51
CA PRO A 83 -16.07 5.08 -15.95
C PRO A 83 -16.23 3.58 -16.21
N ASP A 84 -15.28 2.95 -16.93
CA ASP A 84 -15.35 1.54 -17.27
C ASP A 84 -15.48 0.66 -16.02
N PRO A 85 -16.37 -0.34 -16.04
CA PRO A 85 -16.62 -1.15 -14.86
C PRO A 85 -15.40 -1.99 -14.50
N VAL A 86 -15.09 -2.05 -13.21
CA VAL A 86 -14.08 -2.96 -12.65
C VAL A 86 -14.80 -4.14 -12.01
N PRO A 87 -14.46 -5.39 -12.39
CA PRO A 87 -15.02 -6.60 -11.79
C PRO A 87 -14.82 -6.62 -10.27
N ARG A 88 -15.84 -7.08 -9.54
CA ARG A 88 -15.83 -7.18 -8.08
C ARG A 88 -14.71 -8.11 -7.59
N GLU A 89 -14.49 -9.17 -8.31
CA GLU A 89 -13.50 -10.20 -8.01
C GLU A 89 -12.07 -9.61 -7.88
N LEU A 90 -11.74 -8.59 -8.68
CA LEU A 90 -10.45 -7.90 -8.57
C LEU A 90 -10.31 -7.12 -7.26
N LEU A 91 -11.41 -6.56 -6.74
CA LEU A 91 -11.39 -5.92 -5.43
C LEU A 91 -11.25 -6.94 -4.31
N GLU A 92 -11.95 -8.07 -4.43
CA GLU A 92 -11.87 -9.17 -3.46
C GLU A 92 -10.44 -9.69 -3.34
N GLU A 93 -9.76 -9.93 -4.45
CA GLU A 93 -8.34 -10.32 -4.47
C GLU A 93 -7.43 -9.25 -3.86
N ALA A 94 -7.68 -7.96 -4.14
CA ALA A 94 -6.92 -6.88 -3.52
C ALA A 94 -7.13 -6.81 -2.00
N VAL A 95 -8.35 -7.04 -1.52
CA VAL A 95 -8.68 -7.08 -0.09
C VAL A 95 -8.06 -8.31 0.58
N LEU A 96 -8.09 -9.47 -0.05
CA LEU A 96 -7.44 -10.68 0.45
C LEU A 96 -5.91 -10.49 0.56
N ALA A 97 -5.28 -9.91 -0.47
CA ALA A 97 -3.87 -9.54 -0.42
C ALA A 97 -3.58 -8.56 0.72
N ALA A 98 -4.41 -7.53 0.90
CA ALA A 98 -4.29 -6.58 2.01
C ALA A 98 -4.47 -7.25 3.38
N SER A 99 -5.37 -8.21 3.48
CA SER A 99 -5.67 -8.93 4.72
C SER A 99 -4.58 -9.93 5.14
N SER A 100 -3.59 -10.18 4.27
CA SER A 100 -2.36 -10.90 4.63
C SER A 100 -1.37 -10.05 5.44
N ALA A 101 -1.66 -8.77 5.68
CA ALA A 101 -0.82 -7.88 6.48
C ALA A 101 -0.60 -8.42 7.90
N PRO A 102 0.61 -8.29 8.46
CA PRO A 102 0.82 -8.53 9.87
C PRO A 102 0.06 -7.52 10.73
N SER A 103 -0.36 -7.95 11.92
CA SER A 103 -1.06 -7.08 12.86
C SER A 103 -0.71 -7.41 14.30
N GLY A 104 -0.79 -6.43 15.19
CA GLY A 104 -0.55 -6.62 16.60
C GLY A 104 -1.41 -7.73 17.18
N ALA A 105 -0.78 -8.76 17.76
CA ALA A 105 -1.42 -9.97 18.28
C ALA A 105 -2.39 -10.65 17.29
N HIS A 106 -2.08 -10.54 15.99
CA HIS A 106 -2.90 -11.08 14.89
C HIS A 106 -4.38 -10.63 14.93
N LYS A 107 -4.62 -9.38 15.37
CA LYS A 107 -5.98 -8.85 15.56
C LYS A 107 -6.67 -8.45 14.27
N GLN A 108 -5.92 -8.18 13.19
CA GLN A 108 -6.45 -7.78 11.88
C GLN A 108 -7.51 -6.67 12.01
N PRO A 109 -7.15 -5.52 12.65
CA PRO A 109 -8.11 -4.53 13.11
C PRO A 109 -8.56 -3.59 11.99
N TRP A 110 -9.09 -4.14 10.91
CA TRP A 110 -9.53 -3.41 9.72
C TRP A 110 -10.80 -3.97 9.13
N THR A 111 -11.55 -3.08 8.46
CA THR A 111 -12.68 -3.43 7.59
C THR A 111 -12.56 -2.65 6.30
N PHE A 112 -12.61 -3.33 5.16
CA PHE A 112 -12.75 -2.72 3.84
C PHE A 112 -14.23 -2.66 3.47
N VAL A 113 -14.74 -1.45 3.23
CA VAL A 113 -16.13 -1.20 2.84
C VAL A 113 -16.12 -0.64 1.42
N ALA A 114 -16.68 -1.38 0.48
CA ALA A 114 -16.70 -1.01 -0.92
C ALA A 114 -18.11 -0.67 -1.41
N THR A 115 -18.23 0.34 -2.26
CA THR A 115 -19.47 0.69 -2.94
C THR A 115 -19.25 1.04 -4.40
N ARG A 116 -20.19 0.65 -5.26
CA ARG A 116 -20.37 1.10 -6.64
C ARG A 116 -21.72 1.76 -6.86
N ASP A 117 -22.52 1.87 -5.81
CA ASP A 117 -23.85 2.50 -5.89
C ASP A 117 -23.72 3.99 -6.18
N PRO A 118 -24.34 4.51 -7.26
CA PRO A 118 -24.23 5.91 -7.65
C PRO A 118 -24.73 6.88 -6.57
N GLY A 119 -25.81 6.53 -5.86
CA GLY A 119 -26.39 7.38 -4.81
C GLY A 119 -25.46 7.48 -3.60
N VAL A 120 -24.84 6.35 -3.19
CA VAL A 120 -23.85 6.34 -2.10
C VAL A 120 -22.60 7.12 -2.51
N LYS A 121 -22.11 6.96 -3.74
CA LYS A 121 -20.95 7.71 -4.25
C LYS A 121 -21.22 9.21 -4.29
N ALA A 122 -22.39 9.63 -4.77
CA ALA A 122 -22.80 11.03 -4.78
C ALA A 122 -22.89 11.63 -3.37
N ALA A 123 -23.43 10.87 -2.40
CA ALA A 123 -23.48 11.29 -1.00
C ALA A 123 -22.08 11.42 -0.38
N ILE A 124 -21.18 10.47 -0.68
CA ILE A 124 -19.76 10.54 -0.25
C ILE A 124 -19.09 11.77 -0.84
N ARG A 125 -19.26 12.03 -2.14
CA ARG A 125 -18.72 13.21 -2.81
C ARG A 125 -19.20 14.50 -2.17
N ALA A 126 -20.52 14.68 -2.03
CA ALA A 126 -21.08 15.87 -1.46
C ALA A 126 -20.54 16.18 -0.05
N ALA A 127 -20.46 15.16 0.80
CA ALA A 127 -19.93 15.32 2.15
C ALA A 127 -18.42 15.61 2.15
N ALA A 128 -17.65 14.97 1.26
CA ALA A 128 -16.20 15.20 1.16
C ALA A 128 -15.89 16.59 0.61
N GLU A 129 -16.63 17.05 -0.41
CA GLU A 129 -16.46 18.39 -0.99
C GLU A 129 -16.82 19.48 0.01
N GLU A 130 -17.83 19.27 0.85
CA GLU A 130 -18.19 20.24 1.90
C GLU A 130 -17.07 20.37 2.97
N GLU A 131 -16.51 19.26 3.44
CA GLU A 131 -15.37 19.30 4.37
C GLU A 131 -14.13 19.95 3.73
N GLU A 132 -13.86 19.63 2.49
CA GLU A 132 -12.75 20.23 1.74
C GLU A 132 -13.00 21.71 1.43
N ARG A 133 -14.23 22.12 1.11
CA ARG A 133 -14.59 23.53 0.91
C ARG A 133 -14.23 24.37 2.14
N VAL A 134 -14.60 23.89 3.32
CA VAL A 134 -14.24 24.54 4.59
C VAL A 134 -12.73 24.61 4.77
N ASN A 135 -12.02 23.54 4.43
CA ASN A 135 -10.55 23.50 4.55
C ASN A 135 -9.88 24.50 3.61
N TYR A 136 -10.26 24.54 2.33
CA TYR A 136 -9.63 25.35 1.30
C TYR A 136 -10.08 26.81 1.32
N LEU A 137 -11.37 27.10 1.57
CA LEU A 137 -11.96 28.43 1.41
C LEU A 137 -12.15 29.19 2.72
N GLU A 138 -12.27 28.49 3.87
CA GLU A 138 -12.53 29.14 5.18
C GLU A 138 -11.30 29.14 6.11
N ASN A 139 -10.09 29.04 5.53
CA ASN A 139 -8.79 29.15 6.25
C ASN A 139 -8.58 28.13 7.37
N ARG A 140 -9.21 26.95 7.33
CA ARG A 140 -8.89 25.85 8.24
C ARG A 140 -7.49 25.27 7.94
N MET A 141 -7.06 25.38 6.68
CA MET A 141 -5.75 24.97 6.21
C MET A 141 -4.74 26.11 6.36
N ASN A 142 -3.59 25.84 7.03
CA ASN A 142 -2.53 26.84 7.15
C ASN A 142 -1.77 27.01 5.81
N ALA A 143 -1.01 28.12 5.70
CA ALA A 143 -0.28 28.48 4.47
C ALA A 143 0.76 27.41 4.06
N GLU A 144 1.46 26.80 5.02
CA GLU A 144 2.45 25.74 4.79
C GLU A 144 1.81 24.52 4.12
N TRP A 145 0.63 24.13 4.58
CA TRP A 145 -0.09 23.02 3.98
C TRP A 145 -0.60 23.36 2.57
N GLN A 146 -1.12 24.59 2.36
CA GLN A 146 -1.53 25.06 1.04
C GLN A 146 -0.35 25.01 0.05
N GLU A 147 0.83 25.49 0.46
CA GLU A 147 2.05 25.41 -0.34
C GLU A 147 2.44 23.97 -0.69
N ALA A 148 2.37 23.06 0.28
CA ALA A 148 2.68 21.64 0.07
C ALA A 148 1.70 20.95 -0.90
N LEU A 149 0.44 21.37 -0.96
CA LEU A 149 -0.58 20.82 -1.85
C LEU A 149 -0.57 21.44 -3.26
N ALA A 150 -0.03 22.64 -3.43
CA ALA A 150 -0.04 23.35 -4.71
C ALA A 150 0.53 22.52 -5.88
N PRO A 151 1.68 21.80 -5.74
CA PRO A 151 2.20 20.96 -6.81
C PRO A 151 1.30 19.75 -7.16
N LEU A 152 0.38 19.38 -6.27
CA LEU A 152 -0.52 18.25 -6.47
C LEU A 152 -1.75 18.63 -7.31
N GLY A 153 -2.01 19.94 -7.51
CA GLY A 153 -3.14 20.44 -8.30
C GLY A 153 -4.49 19.95 -7.76
N THR A 154 -4.65 19.85 -6.44
CA THR A 154 -5.90 19.40 -5.79
C THR A 154 -6.62 20.59 -5.16
N ASP A 155 -7.93 20.57 -5.27
CA ASP A 155 -8.85 21.56 -4.71
C ASP A 155 -10.02 20.88 -3.99
N HIS A 156 -11.11 21.60 -3.72
CA HIS A 156 -12.27 21.05 -3.05
C HIS A 156 -13.19 20.23 -3.95
N HIS A 157 -13.03 20.25 -5.28
CA HIS A 157 -13.83 19.46 -6.21
C HIS A 157 -13.33 18.03 -6.28
N LYS A 158 -14.25 17.06 -6.15
CA LYS A 158 -13.91 15.62 -6.05
C LYS A 158 -14.77 14.76 -6.98
N GLU A 159 -14.97 15.22 -8.24
CA GLU A 159 -15.77 14.49 -9.24
C GLU A 159 -15.33 13.05 -9.42
N PHE A 160 -14.05 12.76 -9.21
CA PHE A 160 -13.52 11.41 -9.29
C PHE A 160 -14.17 10.42 -8.31
N LEU A 161 -14.81 10.89 -7.23
CA LEU A 161 -15.55 10.04 -6.30
C LEU A 161 -16.85 9.47 -6.91
N GLU A 162 -17.39 10.14 -7.92
CA GLU A 162 -18.54 9.61 -8.67
C GLU A 162 -18.12 8.86 -9.94
N VAL A 163 -17.04 9.32 -10.60
CA VAL A 163 -16.58 8.72 -11.86
C VAL A 163 -15.91 7.36 -11.62
N ALA A 164 -15.04 7.24 -10.63
CA ALA A 164 -14.39 5.97 -10.32
C ALA A 164 -15.43 4.85 -10.11
N PRO A 165 -15.30 3.69 -10.76
CA PRO A 165 -16.28 2.60 -10.65
C PRO A 165 -16.50 2.10 -9.23
N TRP A 166 -15.47 2.16 -8.38
CA TRP A 166 -15.56 1.79 -6.98
C TRP A 166 -15.02 2.87 -6.06
N ILE A 167 -15.67 2.99 -4.89
CA ILE A 167 -15.11 3.66 -3.72
C ILE A 167 -14.91 2.60 -2.65
N VAL A 168 -13.69 2.49 -2.13
CA VAL A 168 -13.34 1.61 -1.02
C VAL A 168 -12.91 2.47 0.16
N VAL A 169 -13.55 2.29 1.31
CA VAL A 169 -13.16 2.96 2.56
C VAL A 169 -12.59 1.92 3.50
N LEU A 170 -11.34 2.13 3.91
CA LEU A 170 -10.69 1.32 4.94
C LEU A 170 -10.99 1.94 6.30
N PHE A 171 -11.55 1.14 7.18
CA PHE A 171 -11.81 1.48 8.58
C PHE A 171 -10.81 0.80 9.49
N GLU A 172 -10.33 1.51 10.49
CA GLU A 172 -9.60 0.95 11.63
C GLU A 172 -10.58 0.53 12.72
N GLN A 173 -10.39 -0.67 13.31
CA GLN A 173 -11.18 -1.18 14.43
C GLN A 173 -10.42 -0.92 15.74
N ARG A 174 -10.86 0.05 16.54
CA ARG A 174 -10.19 0.44 17.78
C ARG A 174 -10.26 -0.65 18.86
N TYR A 175 -11.33 -1.42 18.86
CA TYR A 175 -11.58 -2.53 19.77
C TYR A 175 -12.48 -3.58 19.11
N GLU A 176 -12.35 -4.80 19.56
CA GLU A 176 -13.19 -5.92 19.17
C GLU A 176 -14.46 -5.95 20.04
N MET A 177 -15.62 -6.18 19.42
CA MET A 177 -16.87 -6.47 20.11
C MET A 177 -16.99 -7.97 20.28
N ARG A 178 -17.16 -8.44 21.51
CA ARG A 178 -17.37 -9.86 21.81
C ARG A 178 -18.84 -10.22 21.75
N PRO A 179 -19.18 -11.52 21.56
CA PRO A 179 -20.56 -11.98 21.55
C PRO A 179 -21.33 -11.70 22.85
N ASP A 180 -20.63 -11.61 23.97
CA ASP A 180 -21.18 -11.29 25.29
C ASP A 180 -21.41 -9.78 25.52
N GLY A 181 -21.14 -8.94 24.49
CA GLY A 181 -21.28 -7.49 24.56
C GLY A 181 -20.08 -6.77 25.20
N THR A 182 -19.09 -7.50 25.71
CA THR A 182 -17.85 -6.89 26.23
C THR A 182 -16.92 -6.44 25.09
N THR A 183 -16.01 -5.54 25.41
CA THR A 183 -15.03 -5.05 24.44
C THR A 183 -13.62 -5.55 24.78
N ARG A 184 -12.81 -5.75 23.75
CA ARG A 184 -11.38 -6.08 23.88
C ARG A 184 -10.56 -5.13 23.05
N LYS A 185 -9.56 -4.51 23.67
CA LYS A 185 -8.66 -3.56 22.97
C LYS A 185 -7.90 -4.25 21.84
N ASN A 186 -7.81 -3.60 20.71
CA ASN A 186 -6.89 -3.92 19.64
C ASN A 186 -5.54 -3.18 19.84
N TYR A 187 -4.45 -3.77 19.35
CA TYR A 187 -3.10 -3.25 19.52
C TYR A 187 -2.53 -2.84 18.16
N TYR A 188 -1.70 -1.79 18.15
CA TYR A 188 -1.01 -1.30 16.94
C TYR A 188 -1.97 -1.12 15.76
N VAL A 189 -3.14 -0.51 16.05
CA VAL A 189 -4.26 -0.45 15.11
C VAL A 189 -3.88 0.33 13.85
N LYS A 190 -3.31 1.54 14.02
CA LYS A 190 -2.95 2.41 12.90
C LYS A 190 -1.82 1.81 12.05
N GLU A 191 -0.80 1.29 12.69
CA GLU A 191 0.35 0.66 12.05
C GLU A 191 -0.11 -0.56 11.22
N SER A 192 -0.91 -1.42 11.83
CA SER A 192 -1.47 -2.60 11.16
C SER A 192 -2.36 -2.22 9.98
N THR A 193 -3.26 -1.26 10.16
CA THR A 193 -4.15 -0.78 9.10
C THR A 193 -3.36 -0.09 7.98
N GLY A 194 -2.28 0.64 8.32
CA GLY A 194 -1.37 1.26 7.35
C GLY A 194 -0.65 0.23 6.48
N ILE A 195 -0.18 -0.88 7.05
CA ILE A 195 0.44 -1.98 6.30
C ILE A 195 -0.59 -2.62 5.36
N ALA A 196 -1.81 -2.90 5.84
CA ALA A 196 -2.89 -3.42 5.01
C ALA A 196 -3.24 -2.47 3.85
N ALA A 197 -3.30 -1.16 4.11
CA ALA A 197 -3.50 -0.13 3.08
C ALA A 197 -2.40 -0.17 2.01
N GLY A 198 -1.14 -0.30 2.41
CA GLY A 198 0.00 -0.39 1.49
C GLY A 198 -0.08 -1.62 0.59
N LEU A 199 -0.43 -2.79 1.15
CA LEU A 199 -0.63 -4.02 0.37
C LEU A 199 -1.82 -3.90 -0.59
N PHE A 200 -2.94 -3.29 -0.15
CA PHE A 200 -4.10 -3.03 -1.01
C PHE A 200 -3.72 -2.18 -2.24
N ILE A 201 -3.03 -1.06 -2.02
CA ILE A 201 -2.54 -0.17 -3.09
C ILE A 201 -1.62 -0.93 -4.05
N THR A 202 -0.72 -1.76 -3.51
CA THR A 202 0.22 -2.55 -4.30
C THR A 202 -0.50 -3.58 -5.16
N ALA A 203 -1.49 -4.29 -4.60
CA ALA A 203 -2.30 -5.27 -5.33
C ALA A 203 -3.06 -4.61 -6.47
N LEU A 204 -3.75 -3.47 -6.23
CA LEU A 204 -4.44 -2.72 -7.28
C LEU A 204 -3.48 -2.31 -8.41
N HIS A 205 -2.30 -1.79 -8.06
CA HIS A 205 -1.30 -1.37 -9.05
C HIS A 205 -0.83 -2.54 -9.92
N ARG A 206 -0.58 -3.70 -9.33
CA ARG A 206 -0.17 -4.92 -10.05
C ARG A 206 -1.24 -5.46 -10.99
N MET A 207 -2.51 -5.18 -10.72
CA MET A 207 -3.64 -5.52 -11.60
C MET A 207 -3.90 -4.45 -12.68
N GLY A 208 -3.09 -3.40 -12.77
CA GLY A 208 -3.29 -2.30 -13.73
C GLY A 208 -4.37 -1.29 -13.31
N LEU A 209 -4.85 -1.36 -12.07
CA LEU A 209 -5.82 -0.42 -11.53
C LEU A 209 -5.15 0.79 -10.90
N ALA A 210 -5.80 1.93 -11.05
CA ALA A 210 -5.39 3.19 -10.44
C ALA A 210 -6.18 3.47 -9.16
N THR A 211 -5.52 4.20 -8.25
CA THR A 211 -6.13 4.69 -7.03
C THR A 211 -5.39 5.92 -6.50
N LEU A 212 -5.96 6.57 -5.51
CA LEU A 212 -5.28 7.52 -4.64
C LEU A 212 -5.73 7.30 -3.19
N THR A 213 -4.90 7.71 -2.24
CA THR A 213 -5.31 7.85 -0.85
C THR A 213 -6.03 9.19 -0.70
N HIS A 214 -7.33 9.15 -0.38
CA HIS A 214 -8.13 10.34 -0.15
C HIS A 214 -8.59 10.39 1.31
N THR A 215 -8.26 11.48 1.99
CA THR A 215 -8.48 11.65 3.44
C THR A 215 -9.07 13.03 3.71
N PRO A 216 -10.33 13.31 3.30
CA PRO A 216 -11.01 14.54 3.67
C PRO A 216 -11.03 14.66 5.20
N SER A 217 -10.76 15.84 5.73
CA SER A 217 -10.66 16.01 7.19
C SER A 217 -11.68 17.01 7.69
N PRO A 218 -12.55 16.57 8.64
CA PRO A 218 -12.70 15.25 9.26
C PRO A 218 -13.39 14.22 8.36
N MET A 219 -13.12 12.90 8.56
CA MET A 219 -13.75 11.81 7.82
C MET A 219 -14.92 11.14 8.55
N ALA A 220 -15.33 11.68 9.71
CA ALA A 220 -16.32 11.02 10.57
C ALA A 220 -17.68 10.75 9.87
N PHE A 221 -18.04 11.57 8.89
CA PHE A 221 -19.25 11.40 8.09
C PHE A 221 -19.34 10.02 7.39
N LEU A 222 -18.19 9.44 6.99
CA LEU A 222 -18.15 8.14 6.33
C LEU A 222 -18.68 7.01 7.22
N ARG A 223 -18.44 7.09 8.54
CA ARG A 223 -18.97 6.09 9.46
C ARG A 223 -20.50 6.08 9.46
N THR A 224 -21.10 7.23 9.54
CA THR A 224 -22.56 7.39 9.54
C THR A 224 -23.17 7.03 8.19
N LEU A 225 -22.61 7.55 7.10
CA LEU A 225 -23.10 7.33 5.74
C LEU A 225 -23.04 5.86 5.33
N LEU A 226 -22.00 5.14 5.75
CA LEU A 226 -21.81 3.72 5.43
C LEU A 226 -22.33 2.77 6.51
N GLY A 227 -23.05 3.26 7.51
CA GLY A 227 -23.68 2.45 8.57
C GLY A 227 -22.67 1.64 9.39
N ARG A 228 -21.49 2.19 9.68
CA ARG A 228 -20.45 1.45 10.41
C ARG A 228 -20.58 1.59 11.91
N PRO A 229 -20.25 0.51 12.67
CA PRO A 229 -20.38 0.50 14.12
C PRO A 229 -19.39 1.46 14.81
N ASP A 230 -19.63 1.73 16.10
CA ASP A 230 -18.86 2.73 16.87
C ASP A 230 -17.40 2.37 17.12
N ASN A 231 -17.04 1.10 17.04
CA ASN A 231 -15.66 0.65 17.15
C ASN A 231 -14.84 0.91 15.87
N GLU A 232 -15.48 1.21 14.75
CA GLU A 232 -14.84 1.50 13.48
C GLU A 232 -14.66 3.01 13.27
N ARG A 233 -13.48 3.38 12.78
CA ARG A 233 -13.13 4.76 12.41
C ARG A 233 -12.56 4.78 11.00
N PRO A 234 -13.00 5.69 10.12
CA PRO A 234 -12.41 5.82 8.78
C PRO A 234 -10.92 6.12 8.89
N PHE A 235 -10.11 5.36 8.16
CA PHE A 235 -8.66 5.52 8.09
C PHE A 235 -8.23 6.18 6.78
N VAL A 236 -8.73 5.68 5.65
CA VAL A 236 -8.46 6.21 4.31
C VAL A 236 -9.53 5.76 3.33
N MET A 237 -9.80 6.57 2.32
CA MET A 237 -10.68 6.24 1.20
C MET A 237 -9.87 6.07 -0.09
N PHE A 238 -10.26 5.10 -0.90
CA PHE A 238 -9.66 4.74 -2.16
C PHE A 238 -10.72 4.77 -3.27
N PRO A 239 -10.77 5.78 -4.14
CA PRO A 239 -11.38 5.62 -5.45
C PRO A 239 -10.54 4.60 -6.25
N VAL A 240 -11.20 3.62 -6.87
CA VAL A 240 -10.54 2.54 -7.61
C VAL A 240 -11.16 2.41 -8.99
N GLY A 241 -10.32 2.39 -10.02
CA GLY A 241 -10.74 2.23 -11.41
C GLY A 241 -9.57 2.19 -12.36
N TYR A 242 -9.85 2.11 -13.65
CA TYR A 242 -8.84 2.33 -14.67
C TYR A 242 -8.48 3.82 -14.74
N PRO A 243 -7.22 4.19 -15.00
CA PRO A 243 -6.89 5.58 -15.28
C PRO A 243 -7.56 6.02 -16.58
N LEU A 244 -7.97 7.28 -16.66
CA LEU A 244 -8.45 7.86 -17.91
C LEU A 244 -7.31 7.88 -18.94
N ASP A 245 -7.62 7.62 -20.21
CA ASP A 245 -6.63 7.66 -21.27
C ASP A 245 -5.97 9.04 -21.35
N GLY A 246 -4.63 9.03 -21.45
CA GLY A 246 -3.84 10.26 -21.49
C GLY A 246 -3.78 11.03 -20.17
N VAL A 247 -4.24 10.44 -19.05
CA VAL A 247 -4.17 11.10 -17.74
C VAL A 247 -2.75 11.54 -17.39
N ARG A 248 -2.64 12.75 -16.88
CA ARG A 248 -1.37 13.30 -16.38
C ARG A 248 -1.37 13.30 -14.85
N VAL A 249 -0.22 13.07 -14.28
CA VAL A 249 0.02 13.10 -12.83
C VAL A 249 1.15 14.08 -12.51
N PRO A 250 1.18 14.70 -11.33
CA PRO A 250 2.28 15.61 -10.95
C PRO A 250 3.62 14.92 -11.08
N ASP A 251 4.62 15.59 -11.68
CA ASP A 251 5.99 15.07 -11.77
C ASP A 251 6.74 15.35 -10.47
N LEU A 252 6.62 14.40 -9.52
CA LEU A 252 7.20 14.52 -8.19
C LEU A 252 8.38 13.58 -8.03
N VAL A 253 9.47 14.10 -7.51
CA VAL A 253 10.69 13.35 -7.22
C VAL A 253 10.59 12.69 -5.84
N ARG A 254 10.94 11.41 -5.76
CA ARG A 254 11.08 10.71 -4.47
C ARG A 254 12.45 11.01 -3.87
N LYS A 255 12.55 10.87 -2.57
CA LYS A 255 13.83 10.93 -1.86
C LYS A 255 14.79 9.88 -2.43
N SER A 256 16.07 10.22 -2.48
CA SER A 256 17.16 9.32 -2.84
C SER A 256 17.42 8.30 -1.73
N LEU A 257 18.18 7.24 -2.04
CA LEU A 257 18.46 6.16 -1.08
C LEU A 257 19.15 6.69 0.19
N ASP A 258 20.13 7.55 0.05
CA ASP A 258 20.90 8.18 1.14
C ASP A 258 20.03 9.03 2.09
N GLN A 259 18.87 9.51 1.62
CA GLN A 259 17.90 10.26 2.44
C GLN A 259 16.94 9.37 3.23
N VAL A 260 16.85 8.08 2.93
CA VAL A 260 15.87 7.16 3.51
C VAL A 260 16.47 5.88 4.09
N PHE A 261 17.77 5.64 3.85
CA PHE A 261 18.49 4.47 4.35
C PHE A 261 19.76 4.91 5.06
N VAL A 262 19.92 4.45 6.28
CA VAL A 262 21.12 4.67 7.10
C VAL A 262 21.57 3.31 7.63
N GLU A 263 22.82 2.96 7.34
CA GLU A 263 23.47 1.80 7.92
C GLU A 263 24.29 2.21 9.14
N VAL A 264 24.17 1.48 10.24
CA VAL A 264 24.88 1.75 11.49
C VAL A 264 25.76 0.56 11.84
N ASP A 265 27.06 0.69 11.62
CA ASP A 265 28.05 -0.38 11.89
C ASP A 265 28.47 -0.43 13.36
N ARG A 266 28.44 0.67 14.09
CA ARG A 266 28.77 0.75 15.51
C ARG A 266 27.89 1.80 16.21
N PRO A 267 27.44 1.51 17.45
CA PRO A 267 26.84 2.55 18.27
C PRO A 267 27.89 3.63 18.55
N SER A 268 27.57 4.88 18.27
CA SER A 268 28.41 6.07 18.60
C SER A 268 28.43 6.33 20.09
#